data_58ae758b7ca2d0e3f537b05c8aadfc80
#
_entry.id   58ae758b7ca2d0e3f537b05c8aadfc80
#
_cell.length_a   1.000
_cell.length_b   1.000
_cell.length_c   1.000
_cell.angle_alpha   90.00
_cell.angle_beta   90.00
_cell.angle_gamma   90.00
#
_symmetry.space_group_name_H-M   'P 1'
#
loop_
_entity.id
_entity.type
_entity.pdbx_description
1 polymer ?
#
loop_
_entity_poly.entity_id
_entity_poly.type
_entity_poly.pdbx_seq_one_letter_code
_entity_poly.pdbx_strand_id
1 'polypeptide(L)' 'HQALRAKLVEEAQEAAAATDANLVTELADLCEVMDALMAVYRIDRETVLKEQQRRQIERGGFSRRIKLLWSGAD' A
#
# COMPACT_ATOMS: atom_id res chain seq x y z
N HIS A 1 -16.89 -3.14 4.33
CA HIS A 1 -17.53 -2.87 3.05
C HIS A 1 -16.89 -3.71 1.95
N GLN A 2 -17.61 -4.75 1.52
CA GLN A 2 -17.02 -5.72 0.59
C GLN A 2 -16.70 -5.13 -0.78
N ALA A 3 -17.53 -4.23 -1.27
CA ALA A 3 -17.29 -3.61 -2.57
C ALA A 3 -15.99 -2.81 -2.59
N LEU A 4 -15.70 -2.08 -1.52
CA LEU A 4 -14.46 -1.33 -1.42
C LEU A 4 -13.26 -2.25 -1.23
N ARG A 5 -13.42 -3.34 -0.49
CA ARG A 5 -12.34 -4.31 -0.32
C ARG A 5 -12.02 -5.01 -1.63
N ALA A 6 -13.05 -5.33 -2.41
CA ALA A 6 -12.86 -5.90 -3.75
C ALA A 6 -12.16 -4.90 -4.68
N LYS A 7 -12.54 -3.64 -4.58
CA LYS A 7 -11.92 -2.58 -5.38
C LYS A 7 -10.45 -2.39 -4.99
N LEU A 8 -10.14 -2.52 -3.71
CA LEU A 8 -8.76 -2.44 -3.23
C LEU A 8 -7.89 -3.52 -3.88
N VAL A 9 -8.40 -4.75 -3.95
CA VAL A 9 -7.69 -5.86 -4.59
C VAL A 9 -7.49 -5.57 -6.08
N GLU A 10 -8.54 -5.10 -6.75
CA GLU A 10 -8.49 -4.76 -8.18
C GLU A 10 -7.43 -3.71 -8.47
N GLU A 11 -7.43 -2.62 -7.71
CA GLU A 11 -6.47 -1.54 -7.91
C GLU A 11 -5.04 -1.97 -7.55
N ALA A 12 -4.89 -2.83 -6.54
CA ALA A 12 -3.58 -3.37 -6.19
C ALA A 12 -3.03 -4.24 -7.33
N GLN A 13 -3.89 -5.03 -7.97
CA GLN A 13 -3.49 -5.87 -9.11
C GLN A 13 -3.10 -5.00 -10.31
N GLU A 14 -3.84 -3.93 -10.55
CA GLU A 14 -3.52 -2.99 -11.63
C GLU A 14 -2.18 -2.29 -11.40
N ALA A 15 -1.92 -1.89 -10.15
CA ALA A 15 -0.65 -1.28 -9.81
C ALA A 15 0.50 -2.27 -9.98
N ALA A 16 0.28 -3.52 -9.59
CA ALA A 16 1.30 -4.57 -9.72
C ALA A 16 1.63 -4.88 -11.18
N ALA A 17 0.66 -4.74 -12.07
CA ALA A 17 0.82 -5.02 -13.50
C ALA A 17 1.17 -3.78 -14.32
N ALA A 18 1.22 -2.60 -13.71
CA ALA A 18 1.43 -1.35 -14.42
C ALA A 18 2.84 -1.26 -15.01
N THR A 19 2.94 -0.60 -16.15
CA THR A 19 4.24 -0.20 -16.68
C THR A 19 4.80 0.95 -15.83
N ASP A 20 6.10 1.18 -15.91
CA ASP A 20 6.72 2.28 -15.17
C ASP A 20 6.05 3.62 -15.47
N ALA A 21 5.64 3.82 -16.71
CA ALA A 21 4.99 5.07 -17.14
C ALA A 21 3.61 5.26 -16.48
N ASN A 22 2.91 4.17 -16.17
CA ASN A 22 1.56 4.22 -15.61
C ASN A 22 1.52 4.00 -14.11
N LEU A 23 2.65 3.69 -13.51
CA LEU A 23 2.68 3.29 -12.09
C LEU A 23 2.17 4.40 -11.16
N VAL A 24 2.53 5.65 -11.43
CA VAL A 24 2.07 6.78 -10.60
C VAL A 24 0.55 6.87 -10.61
N THR A 25 -0.06 6.73 -11.79
CA THR A 25 -1.51 6.78 -11.93
C THR A 25 -2.18 5.64 -11.15
N GLU A 26 -1.64 4.43 -11.30
CA GLU A 26 -2.22 3.27 -10.63
C GLU A 26 -2.05 3.34 -9.11
N LEU A 27 -0.92 3.86 -8.64
CA LEU A 27 -0.71 4.08 -7.21
C LEU A 27 -1.66 5.15 -6.67
N ALA A 28 -1.92 6.20 -7.45
CA ALA A 28 -2.88 7.23 -7.06
C ALA A 28 -4.29 6.65 -6.92
N ASP A 29 -4.69 5.79 -7.85
CA ASP A 29 -5.98 5.12 -7.79
C ASP A 29 -6.08 4.21 -6.57
N LEU A 30 -5.02 3.48 -6.27
CA LEU A 30 -4.96 2.63 -5.08
C LEU A 30 -5.09 3.46 -3.80
N CYS A 31 -4.38 4.59 -3.73
CA CYS A 31 -4.47 5.49 -2.58
C CYS A 31 -5.90 6.01 -2.39
N GLU A 32 -6.59 6.31 -3.49
CA GLU A 32 -7.95 6.81 -3.43
C GLU A 32 -8.91 5.77 -2.84
N VAL A 33 -8.76 4.51 -3.23
CA VAL A 33 -9.56 3.42 -2.65
C VAL A 33 -9.22 3.24 -1.17
N MET A 34 -7.95 3.34 -0.80
CA MET A 34 -7.55 3.27 0.60
C MET A 34 -8.19 4.38 1.42
N ASP A 35 -8.19 5.60 0.89
CA ASP A 35 -8.84 6.74 1.58
C ASP A 35 -10.34 6.52 1.74
N ALA A 36 -11.01 6.00 0.71
CA ALA A 36 -12.44 5.70 0.78
C ALA A 36 -12.73 4.63 1.82
N LEU A 37 -11.90 3.60 1.88
CA LEU A 37 -12.05 2.52 2.87
C LEU A 37 -11.88 3.06 4.27
N MET A 38 -10.88 3.90 4.50
CA MET A 38 -10.67 4.54 5.79
C MET A 38 -11.87 5.40 6.19
N ALA A 39 -12.43 6.15 5.24
CA ALA A 39 -13.58 7.00 5.52
C ALA A 39 -14.80 6.18 5.95
N VAL A 40 -15.06 5.06 5.27
CA VAL A 40 -16.19 4.19 5.59
C VAL A 40 -16.07 3.59 6.98
N TYR A 41 -14.88 3.20 7.38
CA TYR A 41 -14.65 2.59 8.69
C TYR A 41 -14.25 3.61 9.75
N ARG A 42 -14.32 4.89 9.43
CA ARG A 42 -13.98 6.00 10.35
C ARG A 42 -12.59 5.87 10.94
N ILE A 43 -11.65 5.49 10.09
CA ILE A 43 -10.25 5.37 10.45
C ILE A 43 -9.53 6.65 10.03
N ASP A 44 -8.83 7.29 10.96
CA ASP A 44 -8.01 8.45 10.63
C ASP A 44 -6.77 8.00 9.88
N ARG A 45 -6.44 8.74 8.82
CA ARG A 45 -5.22 8.48 8.06
C ARG A 45 -3.99 8.50 8.95
N GLU A 46 -3.95 9.42 9.90
CA GLU A 46 -2.84 9.53 10.84
C GLU A 46 -2.67 8.27 11.68
N THR A 47 -3.77 7.62 12.07
CA THR A 47 -3.72 6.36 12.80
C THR A 47 -3.01 5.28 11.98
N VAL A 48 -3.32 5.22 10.69
CA VAL A 48 -2.67 4.26 9.77
C VAL A 48 -1.19 4.59 9.62
N LEU A 49 -0.85 5.86 9.47
CA LEU A 49 0.55 6.29 9.32
C LEU A 49 1.37 6.00 10.58
N LYS A 50 0.79 6.19 11.74
CA LYS A 50 1.47 5.86 13.00
C LYS A 50 1.72 4.36 13.13
N GLU A 51 0.75 3.56 12.75
CA GLU A 51 0.89 2.11 12.75
C GLU A 51 1.97 1.67 11.76
N GLN A 52 2.01 2.28 10.58
CA GLN A 52 3.04 2.03 9.60
C GLN A 52 4.43 2.31 10.17
N GLN A 53 4.57 3.44 10.84
CA GLN A 53 5.81 3.85 11.47
C GLN A 53 6.25 2.85 12.55
N ARG A 54 5.29 2.45 13.40
CA ARG A 54 5.54 1.48 14.45
C ARG A 54 6.05 0.16 13.87
N ARG A 55 5.43 -0.30 12.81
CA ARG A 55 5.82 -1.55 12.17
C ARG A 55 7.18 -1.44 11.48
N GLN A 56 7.49 -0.28 10.94
CA GLN A 56 8.81 -0.02 10.37
C GLN A 56 9.91 -0.14 11.43
N ILE A 57 9.70 0.46 12.59
CA ILE A 57 10.65 0.39 13.70
C ILE A 57 10.81 -1.07 14.16
N GLU A 58 9.69 -1.76 14.34
CA GLU A 58 9.67 -3.13 14.84
C GLU A 58 10.33 -4.13 13.90
N ARG A 59 10.13 -3.96 12.58
CA ARG A 59 10.59 -4.93 11.58
C ARG A 59 11.74 -4.44 10.71
N GLY A 60 12.22 -3.24 10.97
CA GLY A 60 13.26 -2.64 10.14
C GLY A 60 12.73 -2.07 8.84
N GLY A 61 11.39 -2.03 8.66
CA GLY A 61 10.76 -1.45 7.49
C GLY A 61 10.72 -2.40 6.30
N PHE A 62 9.82 -2.10 5.36
CA PHE A 62 9.64 -2.92 4.17
C PHE A 62 10.86 -2.87 3.25
N SER A 63 11.44 -1.71 3.07
CA SER A 63 12.64 -1.54 2.25
C SER A 63 13.80 -2.38 2.75
N ARG A 64 13.97 -2.45 4.06
CA ARG A 64 15.01 -3.26 4.67
C ARG A 64 14.75 -4.75 4.45
N ARG A 65 13.49 -5.17 4.54
CA ARG A 65 13.13 -6.56 4.28
C ARG A 65 13.41 -6.96 2.84
N ILE A 66 13.06 -6.09 1.90
CA ILE A 66 13.34 -6.32 0.49
C ILE A 66 14.85 -6.44 0.27
N LYS A 67 15.61 -5.56 0.88
CA LYS A 67 17.06 -5.59 0.77
C LYS A 67 17.64 -6.91 1.27
N LEU A 68 17.13 -7.41 2.39
CA LEU A 68 17.56 -8.70 2.93
C LEU A 68 17.21 -9.86 2.00
N LEU A 69 16.02 -9.82 1.43
CA LEU A 69 15.55 -10.88 0.53
C LEU A 69 16.27 -10.87 -0.83
N TRP A 70 16.64 -9.70 -1.31
CA TRP A 70 17.18 -9.51 -2.64
C TRP A 70 18.67 -9.21 -2.67
N SER A 71 19.33 -9.23 -1.52
CA SER A 71 20.74 -8.84 -1.43
C SER A 71 21.66 -9.68 -2.30
N GLY A 72 21.29 -10.91 -2.58
CA GLY A 72 22.08 -11.77 -3.46
C GLY A 72 21.74 -11.65 -4.94
N ALA A 73 20.71 -10.87 -5.28
CA ALA A 73 20.23 -10.75 -6.65
C ALA A 73 20.86 -9.60 -7.43
N ASP A 74 21.53 -8.71 -6.76
CA ASP A 74 22.13 -7.51 -7.36
C ASP A 74 23.54 -7.74 -7.88
#